data_563af6a095f9c864ae34815e1e962f66
#
_entry.id   563af6a095f9c864ae34815e1e962f66
#
_cell.length_a   1.000
_cell.length_b   1.000
_cell.length_c   1.000
_cell.angle_alpha   90.00
_cell.angle_beta   90.00
_cell.angle_gamma   90.00
#
_symmetry.space_group_name_H-M   'P 1'
#
loop_
_entity.id
_entity.type
_entity.pdbx_description
1 polymer ?
#
loop_
_entity_poly.entity_id
_entity_poly.type
_entity_poly.pdbx_seq_one_letter_code
_entity_poly.pdbx_strand_id
1 'polypeptide(L)'
;MHSEISGTIDFREPDDPAAIARVKQLVKNLPVDSTAAQYIPEQATAPAKSDQSSIYDAIPIDPQERFDVRDLIEYLVDADSMVEFKPDYGQTIVCAYARINGTRVGIVANQRNVVKSATEGLQMGGVIYHDSADKEARFIMDCNQTWSPIIFLQDVMGFMVGRDSEQAGIIRAGAKVVNAISNSRVPKITIITGGSYGAGNYAMCGKAFDPRFIFAWPNARYAVMGGKTAASTILGITISAMKRAGNEPDAEEMEALREKVESSYDSTTDIRHAASRLWVDGIIKPCETRDVLSRCLDTVTQHAEEKAFQTGVFQV
;
A
#
# COMPACT_ATOMS: atom_id res chain seq x y z
N MET A 1 -1.18 -23.17 -10.85
CA MET A 1 -2.42 -22.61 -11.40
C MET A 1 -3.24 -21.87 -10.34
N HIS A 2 -3.72 -22.54 -9.29
CA HIS A 2 -4.63 -21.91 -8.31
C HIS A 2 -3.98 -20.89 -7.39
N SER A 3 -2.69 -21.01 -7.10
CA SER A 3 -1.93 -20.05 -6.29
C SER A 3 -1.43 -18.83 -7.09
N GLU A 4 -1.22 -18.97 -8.42
CA GLU A 4 -0.52 -17.98 -9.24
C GLU A 4 -1.44 -17.30 -10.26
N ILE A 5 -2.44 -18.03 -10.78
CA ILE A 5 -3.29 -17.56 -11.89
C ILE A 5 -4.66 -17.13 -11.39
N SER A 6 -5.41 -18.04 -10.74
CA SER A 6 -6.75 -17.72 -10.27
C SER A 6 -6.81 -17.11 -8.87
N GLY A 7 -5.71 -17.18 -8.11
CA GLY A 7 -5.64 -16.64 -6.75
C GLY A 7 -6.61 -17.29 -5.75
N THR A 8 -7.17 -18.48 -6.07
CA THR A 8 -8.16 -19.17 -5.21
C THR A 8 -7.54 -19.89 -4.02
N ILE A 9 -6.23 -20.11 -4.03
CA ILE A 9 -5.46 -20.71 -2.92
C ILE A 9 -4.59 -19.62 -2.29
N ASP A 10 -4.66 -19.50 -0.97
CA ASP A 10 -3.91 -18.49 -0.22
C ASP A 10 -2.46 -18.88 0.01
N PHE A 11 -2.20 -20.18 0.25
CA PHE A 11 -0.86 -20.71 0.53
C PHE A 11 -0.63 -22.03 -0.22
N ARG A 12 0.55 -22.15 -0.79
CA ARG A 12 1.03 -23.37 -1.45
C ARG A 12 2.24 -23.90 -0.69
N GLU A 13 2.12 -25.11 -0.17
CA GLU A 13 3.20 -25.75 0.57
C GLU A 13 3.74 -26.96 -0.20
N PRO A 14 5.03 -27.30 -0.04
CA PRO A 14 5.66 -28.36 -0.80
C PRO A 14 5.22 -29.77 -0.38
N ASP A 15 4.78 -29.94 0.88
CA ASP A 15 4.39 -31.22 1.46
C ASP A 15 3.42 -31.07 2.64
N ASP A 16 2.88 -32.19 3.13
CA ASP A 16 1.93 -32.22 4.24
C ASP A 16 2.53 -31.68 5.57
N PRO A 17 3.76 -32.00 5.97
CA PRO A 17 4.39 -31.41 7.14
C PRO A 17 4.46 -29.88 7.09
N ALA A 18 4.85 -29.31 5.94
CA ALA A 18 4.88 -27.86 5.73
C ALA A 18 3.48 -27.25 5.78
N ALA A 19 2.49 -27.91 5.18
CA ALA A 19 1.10 -27.46 5.23
C ALA A 19 0.56 -27.45 6.67
N ILE A 20 0.86 -28.49 7.48
CA ILE A 20 0.48 -28.55 8.90
C ILE A 20 1.19 -27.42 9.69
N ALA A 21 2.48 -27.19 9.41
CA ALA A 21 3.23 -26.10 10.04
C ALA A 21 2.60 -24.74 9.71
N ARG A 22 2.20 -24.51 8.46
CA ARG A 22 1.48 -23.30 8.03
C ARG A 22 0.16 -23.12 8.76
N VAL A 23 -0.66 -24.17 8.86
CA VAL A 23 -1.93 -24.10 9.61
C VAL A 23 -1.68 -23.71 11.07
N LYS A 24 -0.68 -24.32 11.73
CA LYS A 24 -0.31 -23.93 13.11
C LYS A 24 0.12 -22.49 13.22
N GLN A 25 0.86 -21.97 12.23
CA GLN A 25 1.29 -20.57 12.18
C GLN A 25 0.09 -19.63 12.00
N LEU A 26 -0.85 -19.96 11.12
CA LEU A 26 -2.07 -19.18 10.92
C LEU A 26 -2.95 -19.17 12.18
N VAL A 27 -3.13 -20.32 12.83
CA VAL A 27 -3.90 -20.42 14.08
C VAL A 27 -3.31 -19.54 15.19
N LYS A 28 -1.97 -19.41 15.27
CA LYS A 28 -1.33 -18.49 16.23
C LYS A 28 -1.67 -17.03 15.95
N ASN A 29 -2.07 -16.68 14.73
CA ASN A 29 -2.46 -15.34 14.36
C ASN A 29 -3.96 -15.06 14.53
N LEU A 30 -4.77 -16.06 14.87
CA LEU A 30 -6.17 -15.85 15.20
C LEU A 30 -6.33 -15.30 16.62
N PRO A 31 -7.38 -14.49 16.88
CA PRO A 31 -7.68 -14.04 18.24
C PRO A 31 -8.01 -15.23 19.14
N VAL A 32 -7.52 -15.18 20.38
CA VAL A 32 -7.79 -16.23 21.38
C VAL A 32 -9.22 -16.17 21.86
N ASP A 33 -9.84 -14.98 21.84
CA ASP A 33 -11.20 -14.77 22.29
C ASP A 33 -12.02 -13.99 21.26
N SER A 34 -13.13 -14.57 20.82
CA SER A 34 -13.99 -13.96 19.79
C SER A 34 -14.84 -12.78 20.31
N THR A 35 -14.93 -12.60 21.64
CA THR A 35 -15.68 -11.52 22.25
C THR A 35 -14.87 -10.26 22.44
N ALA A 36 -13.59 -10.35 22.20
CA ALA A 36 -12.71 -9.26 22.50
C ALA A 36 -12.49 -8.38 21.27
N ALA A 37 -13.12 -7.27 21.24
CA ALA A 37 -12.57 -6.04 20.70
C ALA A 37 -11.18 -5.75 21.35
N GLN A 38 -10.35 -6.77 21.54
CA GLN A 38 -9.18 -6.71 22.38
C GLN A 38 -7.95 -6.87 21.53
N TYR A 39 -7.44 -5.73 21.15
CA TYR A 39 -6.12 -5.57 20.57
C TYR A 39 -5.01 -5.70 21.64
N ILE A 40 -5.27 -6.47 22.71
CA ILE A 40 -4.28 -6.66 23.77
C ILE A 40 -3.10 -7.44 23.17
N PRO A 41 -1.86 -7.04 23.48
CA PRO A 41 -0.69 -7.83 23.11
C PRO A 41 -0.84 -9.26 23.66
N GLU A 42 -1.04 -10.21 22.78
CA GLU A 42 -1.26 -11.62 23.17
C GLU A 42 0.06 -12.36 23.42
N GLN A 43 1.16 -11.79 23.02
CA GLN A 43 2.51 -12.36 23.15
C GLN A 43 3.48 -11.34 23.73
N ALA A 44 4.54 -11.86 24.32
CA ALA A 44 5.66 -11.02 24.75
C ALA A 44 6.20 -10.21 23.55
N THR A 45 6.52 -8.96 23.79
CA THR A 45 7.11 -8.08 22.77
C THR A 45 8.44 -8.68 22.31
N ALA A 46 8.63 -8.78 21.00
CA ALA A 46 9.90 -9.15 20.40
C ALA A 46 10.48 -7.95 19.63
N PRO A 47 11.81 -7.76 19.65
CA PRO A 47 12.42 -6.74 18.83
C PRO A 47 12.21 -7.05 17.34
N ALA A 48 12.39 -6.05 16.50
CA ALA A 48 12.55 -6.29 15.07
C ALA A 48 13.84 -7.10 14.82
N LYS A 49 13.91 -7.74 13.66
CA LYS A 49 15.06 -8.54 13.23
C LYS A 49 16.35 -7.71 13.15
N SER A 50 16.23 -6.44 12.79
CA SER A 50 17.34 -5.52 12.58
C SER A 50 17.18 -4.24 13.39
N ASP A 51 18.31 -3.58 13.67
CA ASP A 51 18.32 -2.27 14.32
C ASP A 51 17.60 -1.22 13.47
N GLN A 52 16.77 -0.38 14.09
CA GLN A 52 16.00 0.64 13.39
C GLN A 52 16.87 1.68 12.69
N SER A 53 18.09 1.92 13.18
CA SER A 53 19.02 2.87 12.57
C SER A 53 19.55 2.39 11.22
N SER A 54 19.55 1.08 10.95
CA SER A 54 19.98 0.48 9.69
C SER A 54 18.85 0.31 8.65
N ILE A 55 17.64 0.81 8.92
CA ILE A 55 16.52 0.79 7.95
C ILE A 55 16.89 1.47 6.61
N TYR A 56 17.81 2.42 6.67
CA TYR A 56 18.31 3.12 5.48
C TYR A 56 19.11 2.22 4.52
N ASP A 57 19.55 1.04 4.97
CA ASP A 57 20.21 0.04 4.11
C ASP A 57 19.19 -0.70 3.23
N ALA A 58 17.93 -0.75 3.66
CA ALA A 58 16.83 -1.35 2.91
C ALA A 58 16.09 -0.37 1.97
N ILE A 59 16.40 0.93 2.09
CA ILE A 59 15.69 1.98 1.33
C ILE A 59 16.70 2.69 0.43
N PRO A 60 16.55 2.64 -0.90
CA PRO A 60 17.44 3.35 -1.80
C PRO A 60 17.31 4.87 -1.63
N ILE A 61 18.42 5.57 -1.83
CA ILE A 61 18.48 7.04 -1.80
C ILE A 61 17.76 7.62 -3.02
N ASP A 62 17.93 6.96 -4.19
CA ASP A 62 17.25 7.35 -5.43
C ASP A 62 15.82 6.79 -5.41
N PRO A 63 14.78 7.65 -5.47
CA PRO A 63 13.38 7.20 -5.54
C PRO A 63 13.05 6.36 -6.78
N GLN A 64 13.90 6.35 -7.80
CA GLN A 64 13.72 5.53 -9.01
C GLN A 64 14.31 4.13 -8.86
N GLU A 65 15.17 3.93 -7.89
CA GLU A 65 15.75 2.63 -7.58
C GLU A 65 14.69 1.71 -6.98
N ARG A 66 14.81 0.43 -7.30
CA ARG A 66 13.85 -0.59 -6.90
C ARG A 66 14.37 -1.35 -5.69
N PHE A 67 13.46 -1.71 -4.81
CA PHE A 67 13.76 -2.54 -3.63
C PHE A 67 12.59 -3.46 -3.33
N ASP A 68 12.84 -4.51 -2.57
CA ASP A 68 11.77 -5.39 -2.09
C ASP A 68 11.19 -4.80 -0.81
N VAL A 69 9.89 -4.51 -0.83
CA VAL A 69 9.21 -3.96 0.35
C VAL A 69 9.18 -4.93 1.53
N ARG A 70 9.41 -6.23 1.30
CA ARG A 70 9.53 -7.22 2.37
C ARG A 70 10.72 -6.93 3.27
N ASP A 71 11.84 -6.49 2.69
CA ASP A 71 13.02 -6.10 3.46
C ASP A 71 12.70 -4.92 4.39
N LEU A 72 11.93 -3.94 3.92
CA LEU A 72 11.46 -2.84 4.76
C LEU A 72 10.53 -3.33 5.87
N ILE A 73 9.58 -4.22 5.57
CA ILE A 73 8.64 -4.75 6.55
C ILE A 73 9.37 -5.45 7.71
N GLU A 74 10.46 -6.17 7.44
CA GLU A 74 11.27 -6.84 8.48
C GLU A 74 11.85 -5.90 9.54
N TYR A 75 12.10 -4.63 9.20
CA TYR A 75 12.51 -3.59 10.16
C TYR A 75 11.36 -3.13 11.06
N LEU A 76 10.13 -3.25 10.61
CA LEU A 76 8.97 -2.70 11.30
C LEU A 76 8.28 -3.71 12.21
N VAL A 77 8.36 -4.99 11.89
CA VAL A 77 7.63 -6.05 12.60
C VAL A 77 8.51 -6.79 13.61
N ASP A 78 7.88 -7.50 14.52
CA ASP A 78 8.56 -8.41 15.44
C ASP A 78 9.24 -9.55 14.66
N ALA A 79 10.45 -9.92 15.07
CA ALA A 79 11.20 -10.98 14.41
C ALA A 79 10.36 -12.26 14.26
N ASP A 80 10.44 -12.87 13.08
CA ASP A 80 9.76 -14.13 12.71
C ASP A 80 8.22 -14.11 12.83
N SER A 81 7.61 -12.91 12.92
CA SER A 81 6.15 -12.78 13.02
C SER A 81 5.44 -12.66 11.67
N MET A 82 6.16 -12.34 10.59
CA MET A 82 5.58 -12.09 9.28
C MET A 82 5.10 -13.37 8.60
N VAL A 83 3.86 -13.35 8.13
CA VAL A 83 3.25 -14.40 7.29
C VAL A 83 2.62 -13.74 6.09
N GLU A 84 3.24 -13.85 4.93
CA GLU A 84 2.73 -13.24 3.70
C GLU A 84 1.51 -14.01 3.19
N PHE A 85 0.44 -13.27 2.88
CA PHE A 85 -0.80 -13.77 2.29
C PHE A 85 -0.70 -13.76 0.77
N LYS A 86 -1.02 -14.88 0.12
CA LYS A 86 -0.97 -15.07 -1.35
C LYS A 86 0.35 -14.59 -1.97
N PRO A 87 1.52 -15.13 -1.56
CA PRO A 87 2.80 -14.66 -2.05
C PRO A 87 2.99 -14.84 -3.57
N ASP A 88 2.30 -15.79 -4.16
CA ASP A 88 2.41 -16.13 -5.59
C ASP A 88 1.43 -15.31 -6.47
N TYR A 89 0.45 -14.58 -5.89
CA TYR A 89 -0.61 -13.87 -6.61
C TYR A 89 -0.59 -12.38 -6.30
N GLY A 90 -0.87 -11.53 -7.29
CA GLY A 90 -0.97 -10.08 -7.11
C GLY A 90 0.27 -9.47 -6.46
N GLN A 91 1.45 -9.81 -6.96
CA GLN A 91 2.73 -9.56 -6.30
C GLN A 91 3.14 -8.08 -6.24
N THR A 92 2.44 -7.18 -6.95
CA THR A 92 2.69 -5.73 -6.86
C THR A 92 2.17 -5.11 -5.56
N ILE A 93 1.38 -5.86 -4.79
CA ILE A 93 1.02 -5.56 -3.41
C ILE A 93 1.42 -6.73 -2.52
N VAL A 94 2.16 -6.45 -1.46
CA VAL A 94 2.48 -7.40 -0.39
C VAL A 94 1.44 -7.24 0.71
N CYS A 95 0.73 -8.32 1.00
CA CYS A 95 -0.19 -8.42 2.15
C CYS A 95 0.40 -9.42 3.15
N ALA A 96 0.50 -9.05 4.42
CA ALA A 96 1.09 -9.92 5.42
C ALA A 96 0.42 -9.76 6.79
N TYR A 97 0.22 -10.87 7.48
CA TYR A 97 -0.03 -10.87 8.92
C TYR A 97 1.31 -10.74 9.65
N ALA A 98 1.35 -9.92 10.67
CA ALA A 98 2.57 -9.71 11.46
C ALA A 98 2.23 -9.24 12.88
N ARG A 99 3.27 -8.96 13.67
CA ARG A 99 3.13 -8.33 14.99
C ARG A 99 4.06 -7.12 15.09
N ILE A 100 3.61 -6.12 15.82
CA ILE A 100 4.42 -4.97 16.22
C ILE A 100 4.27 -4.82 17.74
N ASN A 101 5.36 -5.01 18.47
CA ASN A 101 5.38 -5.06 19.93
C ASN A 101 4.30 -6.00 20.51
N GLY A 102 4.21 -7.22 19.95
CA GLY A 102 3.25 -8.23 20.34
C GLY A 102 1.82 -8.01 19.83
N THR A 103 1.48 -6.81 19.39
CA THR A 103 0.15 -6.50 18.82
C THR A 103 0.06 -7.03 17.41
N ARG A 104 -0.98 -7.83 17.14
CA ARG A 104 -1.28 -8.37 15.82
C ARG A 104 -1.71 -7.27 14.87
N VAL A 105 -1.19 -7.29 13.64
CA VAL A 105 -1.51 -6.36 12.57
C VAL A 105 -1.60 -7.05 11.22
N GLY A 106 -2.39 -6.49 10.31
CA GLY A 106 -2.27 -6.72 8.87
C GLY A 106 -1.40 -5.64 8.25
N ILE A 107 -0.56 -6.00 7.30
CA ILE A 107 0.25 -5.06 6.53
C ILE A 107 -0.17 -5.14 5.07
N VAL A 108 -0.42 -3.99 4.45
CA VAL A 108 -0.64 -3.82 3.02
C VAL A 108 0.42 -2.87 2.51
N ALA A 109 1.28 -3.32 1.62
CA ALA A 109 2.44 -2.56 1.17
C ALA A 109 2.61 -2.63 -0.35
N ASN A 110 2.93 -1.51 -0.99
CA ASN A 110 3.28 -1.50 -2.40
C ASN A 110 4.67 -2.10 -2.61
N GLN A 111 4.77 -3.11 -3.49
CA GLN A 111 6.05 -3.65 -3.93
C GLN A 111 6.71 -2.69 -4.92
N ARG A 112 8.03 -2.42 -4.75
CA ARG A 112 8.78 -1.54 -5.66
C ARG A 112 9.53 -2.27 -6.75
N ASN A 113 9.80 -3.57 -6.56
CA ASN A 113 10.39 -4.40 -7.60
C ASN A 113 9.41 -4.66 -8.75
N VAL A 114 9.97 -4.88 -9.94
CA VAL A 114 9.22 -5.49 -11.04
C VAL A 114 8.99 -6.95 -10.70
N VAL A 115 7.75 -7.38 -10.83
CA VAL A 115 7.34 -8.75 -10.57
C VAL A 115 6.86 -9.42 -11.86
N LYS A 116 6.84 -10.74 -11.88
CA LYS A 116 6.35 -11.50 -13.02
C LYS A 116 5.02 -12.15 -12.67
N SER A 117 3.95 -11.64 -13.26
CA SER A 117 2.65 -12.29 -13.21
C SER A 117 2.63 -13.53 -14.12
N ALA A 118 1.93 -14.56 -13.68
CA ALA A 118 1.73 -15.76 -14.49
C ALA A 118 0.82 -15.52 -15.72
N THR A 119 -0.01 -14.48 -15.69
CA THR A 119 -1.01 -14.17 -16.72
C THR A 119 -0.65 -12.94 -17.55
N GLU A 120 -0.07 -11.91 -16.95
CA GLU A 120 0.12 -10.59 -17.58
C GLU A 120 1.58 -10.26 -17.90
N GLY A 121 2.52 -11.18 -17.62
CA GLY A 121 3.93 -10.95 -17.85
C GLY A 121 4.57 -10.06 -16.79
N LEU A 122 5.37 -9.06 -17.21
CA LEU A 122 6.05 -8.17 -16.29
C LEU A 122 5.12 -7.07 -15.78
N GLN A 123 4.98 -6.95 -14.47
CA GLN A 123 4.23 -5.91 -13.80
C GLN A 123 5.19 -4.95 -13.07
N MET A 124 4.93 -3.66 -13.20
CA MET A 124 5.76 -2.59 -12.61
C MET A 124 5.45 -2.42 -11.13
N GLY A 125 6.49 -2.27 -10.32
CA GLY A 125 6.35 -1.94 -8.91
C GLY A 125 5.70 -0.57 -8.69
N GLY A 126 4.97 -0.43 -7.58
CA GLY A 126 4.21 0.78 -7.25
C GLY A 126 2.91 0.97 -8.05
N VAL A 127 2.58 0.03 -8.95
CA VAL A 127 1.37 0.06 -9.76
C VAL A 127 0.42 -1.04 -9.30
N ILE A 128 -0.86 -0.71 -9.16
CA ILE A 128 -1.91 -1.65 -8.76
C ILE A 128 -2.52 -2.27 -10.02
N TYR A 129 -2.48 -3.58 -10.11
CA TYR A 129 -3.10 -4.38 -11.16
C TYR A 129 -4.39 -5.03 -10.65
N HIS A 130 -5.18 -5.65 -11.52
CA HIS A 130 -6.44 -6.26 -11.12
C HIS A 130 -6.25 -7.39 -10.10
N ASP A 131 -5.21 -8.23 -10.28
CA ASP A 131 -4.86 -9.34 -9.39
C ASP A 131 -4.40 -8.84 -8.00
N SER A 132 -3.57 -7.81 -7.95
CA SER A 132 -3.14 -7.22 -6.68
C SER A 132 -4.26 -6.46 -5.97
N ALA A 133 -5.18 -5.83 -6.70
CA ALA A 133 -6.37 -5.23 -6.13
C ALA A 133 -7.32 -6.27 -5.52
N ASP A 134 -7.57 -7.39 -6.21
CA ASP A 134 -8.38 -8.49 -5.67
C ASP A 134 -7.76 -9.10 -4.40
N LYS A 135 -6.43 -9.32 -4.40
CA LYS A 135 -5.67 -9.77 -3.21
C LYS A 135 -5.83 -8.81 -2.04
N GLU A 136 -5.64 -7.52 -2.28
CA GLU A 136 -5.74 -6.46 -1.27
C GLU A 136 -7.13 -6.41 -0.66
N ALA A 137 -8.18 -6.39 -1.49
CA ALA A 137 -9.56 -6.36 -1.05
C ALA A 137 -9.89 -7.56 -0.14
N ARG A 138 -9.47 -8.76 -0.53
CA ARG A 138 -9.65 -9.97 0.27
C ARG A 138 -8.92 -9.89 1.61
N PHE A 139 -7.67 -9.45 1.60
CA PHE A 139 -6.87 -9.34 2.81
C PHE A 139 -7.45 -8.34 3.82
N ILE A 140 -7.95 -7.19 3.34
CA ILE A 140 -8.63 -6.20 4.19
C ILE A 140 -9.86 -6.81 4.86
N MET A 141 -10.63 -7.63 4.13
CA MET A 141 -11.78 -8.34 4.70
C MET A 141 -11.35 -9.32 5.78
N ASP A 142 -10.30 -10.08 5.56
CA ASP A 142 -9.77 -11.04 6.55
C ASP A 142 -9.26 -10.33 7.81
N CYS A 143 -8.57 -9.19 7.67
CA CYS A 143 -8.17 -8.34 8.80
C CYS A 143 -9.39 -7.86 9.61
N ASN A 144 -10.50 -7.52 8.95
CA ASN A 144 -11.73 -7.11 9.62
C ASN A 144 -12.40 -8.28 10.35
N GLN A 145 -12.39 -9.49 9.81
CA GLN A 145 -12.93 -10.68 10.46
C GLN A 145 -12.13 -11.07 11.70
N THR A 146 -10.82 -10.85 11.66
CA THR A 146 -9.90 -11.19 12.76
C THR A 146 -9.62 -10.00 13.69
N TRP A 147 -10.27 -8.87 13.51
CA TRP A 147 -10.07 -7.64 14.28
C TRP A 147 -8.59 -7.19 14.33
N SER A 148 -7.88 -7.36 13.24
CA SER A 148 -6.48 -6.94 13.12
C SER A 148 -6.39 -5.51 12.58
N PRO A 149 -5.77 -4.55 13.29
CA PRO A 149 -5.45 -3.24 12.75
C PRO A 149 -4.65 -3.38 11.45
N ILE A 150 -4.86 -2.47 10.50
CA ILE A 150 -4.18 -2.54 9.20
C ILE A 150 -3.19 -1.38 9.08
N ILE A 151 -1.95 -1.73 8.74
CA ILE A 151 -0.88 -0.80 8.42
C ILE A 151 -0.72 -0.75 6.90
N PHE A 152 -0.89 0.43 6.32
CA PHE A 152 -0.64 0.68 4.89
C PHE A 152 0.73 1.33 4.72
N LEU A 153 1.63 0.68 3.99
CA LEU A 153 2.91 1.24 3.55
C LEU A 153 2.74 1.69 2.10
N GLN A 154 2.56 2.99 1.92
CA GLN A 154 2.13 3.57 0.67
C GLN A 154 3.31 4.10 -0.12
N ASP A 155 3.60 3.48 -1.26
CA ASP A 155 4.50 3.96 -2.30
C ASP A 155 3.91 3.62 -3.67
N VAL A 156 2.80 4.32 -4.01
CA VAL A 156 1.92 3.99 -5.12
C VAL A 156 1.93 5.07 -6.19
N MET A 157 2.03 4.63 -7.44
CA MET A 157 1.94 5.48 -8.63
C MET A 157 0.51 5.60 -9.17
N GLY A 158 -0.34 4.62 -8.88
CA GLY A 158 -1.73 4.54 -9.35
C GLY A 158 -2.12 3.13 -9.74
N PHE A 159 -3.31 3.02 -10.34
CA PHE A 159 -3.76 1.79 -10.98
C PHE A 159 -3.20 1.67 -12.39
N MET A 160 -2.99 0.44 -12.86
CA MET A 160 -2.63 0.19 -14.24
C MET A 160 -3.73 0.68 -15.17
N VAL A 161 -3.33 1.29 -16.27
CA VAL A 161 -4.22 1.84 -17.30
C VAL A 161 -3.94 1.17 -18.65
N GLY A 162 -4.91 1.25 -19.54
CA GLY A 162 -4.77 0.73 -20.90
C GLY A 162 -5.75 -0.40 -21.21
N ARG A 163 -5.84 -0.73 -22.47
CA ARG A 163 -6.87 -1.65 -23.00
C ARG A 163 -6.85 -3.01 -22.28
N ASP A 164 -5.68 -3.59 -22.11
CA ASP A 164 -5.54 -4.93 -21.52
C ASP A 164 -5.97 -4.94 -20.07
N SER A 165 -5.59 -3.92 -19.30
CA SER A 165 -5.98 -3.74 -17.90
C SER A 165 -7.49 -3.52 -17.75
N GLU A 166 -8.09 -2.70 -18.64
CA GLU A 166 -9.54 -2.49 -18.64
C GLU A 166 -10.30 -3.77 -18.96
N GLN A 167 -9.81 -4.56 -19.94
CA GLN A 167 -10.41 -5.85 -20.32
C GLN A 167 -10.21 -6.90 -19.22
N ALA A 168 -9.11 -6.86 -18.44
CA ALA A 168 -8.90 -7.70 -17.29
C ALA A 168 -9.82 -7.34 -16.10
N GLY A 169 -10.44 -6.16 -16.12
CA GLY A 169 -11.42 -5.74 -15.12
C GLY A 169 -10.86 -4.91 -13.99
N ILE A 170 -9.81 -4.11 -14.22
CA ILE A 170 -9.17 -3.26 -13.22
C ILE A 170 -10.17 -2.35 -12.47
N ILE A 171 -11.15 -1.79 -13.16
CA ILE A 171 -12.16 -0.91 -12.54
C ILE A 171 -13.00 -1.68 -11.51
N ARG A 172 -13.40 -2.91 -11.85
CA ARG A 172 -14.15 -3.77 -10.94
C ARG A 172 -13.32 -4.21 -9.74
N ALA A 173 -12.06 -4.60 -9.96
CA ALA A 173 -11.14 -4.98 -8.90
C ALA A 173 -10.82 -3.79 -7.98
N GLY A 174 -10.53 -2.61 -8.54
CA GLY A 174 -10.34 -1.38 -7.78
C GLY A 174 -11.56 -0.96 -6.96
N ALA A 175 -12.78 -1.16 -7.51
CA ALA A 175 -14.01 -0.90 -6.75
C ALA A 175 -14.16 -1.80 -5.52
N LYS A 176 -13.70 -3.06 -5.59
CA LYS A 176 -13.68 -3.96 -4.43
C LYS A 176 -12.74 -3.45 -3.33
N VAL A 177 -11.53 -2.98 -3.71
CA VAL A 177 -10.57 -2.38 -2.75
C VAL A 177 -11.20 -1.18 -2.05
N VAL A 178 -11.74 -0.24 -2.82
CA VAL A 178 -12.40 0.96 -2.29
C VAL A 178 -13.54 0.58 -1.34
N ASN A 179 -14.35 -0.41 -1.70
CA ASN A 179 -15.43 -0.89 -0.86
C ASN A 179 -14.90 -1.54 0.43
N ALA A 180 -13.90 -2.40 0.35
CA ALA A 180 -13.30 -3.05 1.52
C ALA A 180 -12.71 -2.03 2.51
N ILE A 181 -11.96 -1.04 2.01
CA ILE A 181 -11.35 0.00 2.86
C ILE A 181 -12.42 0.90 3.49
N SER A 182 -13.39 1.37 2.71
CA SER A 182 -14.41 2.31 3.20
C SER A 182 -15.35 1.70 4.24
N ASN A 183 -15.60 0.39 4.16
CA ASN A 183 -16.42 -0.34 5.14
C ASN A 183 -15.60 -0.96 6.28
N SER A 184 -14.26 -0.91 6.20
CA SER A 184 -13.39 -1.46 7.24
C SER A 184 -13.63 -0.80 8.59
N ARG A 185 -13.75 -1.62 9.64
CA ARG A 185 -14.02 -1.20 11.02
C ARG A 185 -12.80 -1.25 11.92
N VAL A 186 -11.77 -2.00 11.51
CA VAL A 186 -10.51 -2.04 12.24
C VAL A 186 -9.73 -0.74 12.09
N PRO A 187 -8.92 -0.35 13.07
CA PRO A 187 -8.04 0.80 12.93
C PRO A 187 -7.13 0.66 11.72
N LYS A 188 -7.00 1.75 10.97
CA LYS A 188 -6.12 1.88 9.81
C LYS A 188 -5.06 2.94 10.11
N ILE A 189 -3.80 2.63 9.85
CA ILE A 189 -2.68 3.56 9.99
C ILE A 189 -1.93 3.55 8.66
N THR A 190 -1.68 4.72 8.10
CA THR A 190 -0.98 4.85 6.81
C THR A 190 0.36 5.53 6.99
N ILE A 191 1.41 4.93 6.43
CA ILE A 191 2.74 5.52 6.30
C ILE A 191 3.04 5.70 4.82
N ILE A 192 3.17 6.94 4.37
CA ILE A 192 3.59 7.26 3.01
C ILE A 192 5.11 7.20 2.95
N THR A 193 5.64 6.12 2.40
CA THR A 193 7.08 5.84 2.33
C THR A 193 7.74 6.40 1.06
N GLY A 194 6.92 6.72 0.05
CA GLY A 194 7.36 7.24 -1.24
C GLY A 194 6.25 7.98 -1.96
N GLY A 195 5.84 7.50 -3.12
CA GLY A 195 4.77 8.12 -3.91
C GLY A 195 3.37 7.86 -3.36
N SER A 196 2.51 8.87 -3.47
CA SER A 196 1.08 8.77 -3.16
C SER A 196 0.31 9.51 -4.23
N TYR A 197 -0.03 8.82 -5.33
CA TYR A 197 -0.56 9.46 -6.51
C TYR A 197 -1.97 8.99 -6.87
N GLY A 198 -2.82 9.94 -7.23
CA GLY A 198 -4.12 9.74 -7.87
C GLY A 198 -5.04 8.76 -7.15
N ALA A 199 -5.65 7.85 -7.90
CA ALA A 199 -6.52 6.81 -7.36
C ALA A 199 -5.78 5.79 -6.48
N GLY A 200 -4.46 5.62 -6.65
CA GLY A 200 -3.65 4.79 -5.77
C GLY A 200 -3.63 5.28 -4.31
N ASN A 201 -3.67 6.61 -4.09
CA ASN A 201 -3.82 7.17 -2.75
C ASN A 201 -5.07 6.63 -2.05
N TYR A 202 -6.19 6.53 -2.76
CA TYR A 202 -7.44 5.98 -2.22
C TYR A 202 -7.33 4.48 -1.93
N ALA A 203 -6.78 3.71 -2.87
CA ALA A 203 -6.59 2.27 -2.71
C ALA A 203 -5.71 1.94 -1.50
N MET A 204 -4.67 2.73 -1.24
CA MET A 204 -3.75 2.54 -0.13
C MET A 204 -4.16 3.32 1.14
N CYS A 205 -5.46 3.48 1.37
CA CYS A 205 -6.02 4.13 2.56
C CYS A 205 -5.47 5.55 2.79
N GLY A 206 -5.54 6.42 1.79
CA GLY A 206 -5.23 7.83 1.94
C GLY A 206 -6.26 8.58 2.79
N LYS A 207 -6.06 9.89 2.94
CA LYS A 207 -6.84 10.75 3.87
C LYS A 207 -8.35 10.64 3.72
N ALA A 208 -8.86 10.39 2.51
CA ALA A 208 -10.30 10.27 2.24
C ALA A 208 -10.97 9.05 2.90
N PHE A 209 -10.21 8.01 3.25
CA PHE A 209 -10.71 6.82 3.93
C PHE A 209 -10.48 6.82 5.43
N ASP A 210 -10.19 7.99 5.98
CA ASP A 210 -10.13 8.25 7.42
C ASP A 210 -9.25 7.24 8.17
N PRO A 211 -7.96 7.10 7.80
CA PRO A 211 -7.03 6.38 8.66
C PRO A 211 -6.97 7.08 10.02
N ARG A 212 -6.80 6.32 11.10
CA ARG A 212 -6.65 6.89 12.45
C ARG A 212 -5.44 7.79 12.54
N PHE A 213 -4.39 7.41 11.84
CA PHE A 213 -3.17 8.21 11.68
C PHE A 213 -2.63 8.06 10.26
N ILE A 214 -2.07 9.13 9.75
CA ILE A 214 -1.37 9.16 8.47
C ILE A 214 -0.06 9.92 8.62
N PHE A 215 1.07 9.24 8.46
CA PHE A 215 2.39 9.84 8.49
C PHE A 215 3.08 9.70 7.14
N ALA A 216 4.12 10.48 6.95
CA ALA A 216 4.90 10.40 5.74
C ALA A 216 6.39 10.52 6.03
N TRP A 217 7.21 9.92 5.19
CA TRP A 217 8.66 10.13 5.21
C TRP A 217 9.04 11.44 4.51
N PRO A 218 10.23 12.00 4.81
CA PRO A 218 10.63 13.30 4.26
C PRO A 218 10.76 13.34 2.72
N ASN A 219 11.03 12.19 2.09
CA ASN A 219 11.14 12.02 0.65
C ASN A 219 9.80 11.73 -0.05
N ALA A 220 8.72 11.58 0.72
CA ALA A 220 7.40 11.26 0.16
C ALA A 220 6.88 12.36 -0.78
N ARG A 221 6.07 11.95 -1.74
CA ARG A 221 5.40 12.82 -2.71
C ARG A 221 3.89 12.55 -2.68
N TYR A 222 3.11 13.62 -2.66
CA TYR A 222 1.65 13.53 -2.55
C TYR A 222 0.99 14.41 -3.61
N ALA A 223 0.36 13.81 -4.63
CA ALA A 223 -0.28 14.57 -5.71
C ALA A 223 -1.30 13.71 -6.49
N VAL A 224 -2.04 14.37 -7.39
CA VAL A 224 -2.89 13.66 -8.35
C VAL A 224 -2.04 12.86 -9.35
N MET A 225 -0.91 13.43 -9.79
CA MET A 225 0.05 12.76 -10.68
C MET A 225 1.45 13.39 -10.52
N GLY A 226 2.49 12.71 -10.98
CA GLY A 226 3.85 13.25 -10.98
C GLY A 226 4.01 14.40 -11.98
N GLY A 227 4.94 15.33 -11.69
CA GLY A 227 5.17 16.54 -12.49
C GLY A 227 5.47 16.25 -13.97
N LYS A 228 6.32 15.25 -14.25
CA LYS A 228 6.62 14.81 -15.63
C LYS A 228 5.40 14.31 -16.38
N THR A 229 4.54 13.56 -15.73
CA THR A 229 3.28 13.06 -16.33
C THR A 229 2.31 14.20 -16.58
N ALA A 230 2.19 15.14 -15.65
CA ALA A 230 1.36 16.33 -15.79
C ALA A 230 1.84 17.20 -16.95
N ALA A 231 3.13 17.48 -17.03
CA ALA A 231 3.73 18.24 -18.11
C ALA A 231 3.48 17.58 -19.48
N SER A 232 3.73 16.29 -19.61
CA SER A 232 3.47 15.56 -20.84
C SER A 232 1.99 15.62 -21.27
N THR A 233 1.07 15.52 -20.32
CA THR A 233 -0.37 15.61 -20.59
C THR A 233 -0.77 17.00 -21.06
N ILE A 234 -0.33 18.04 -20.36
CA ILE A 234 -0.64 19.44 -20.70
C ILE A 234 -0.04 19.81 -22.05
N LEU A 235 1.22 19.45 -22.31
CA LEU A 235 1.86 19.63 -23.61
C LEU A 235 1.10 18.94 -24.74
N GLY A 236 0.70 17.69 -24.54
CA GLY A 236 -0.07 16.95 -25.54
C GLY A 236 -1.39 17.63 -25.89
N ILE A 237 -2.10 18.15 -24.89
CA ILE A 237 -3.35 18.92 -25.08
C ILE A 237 -3.05 20.24 -25.84
N THR A 238 -2.03 20.98 -25.41
CA THR A 238 -1.64 22.26 -26.01
C THR A 238 -1.22 22.10 -27.47
N ILE A 239 -0.33 21.16 -27.77
CA ILE A 239 0.10 20.84 -29.15
C ILE A 239 -1.09 20.43 -30.03
N SER A 240 -1.98 19.59 -29.50
CA SER A 240 -3.18 19.18 -30.24
C SER A 240 -4.12 20.36 -30.53
N ALA A 241 -4.27 21.28 -29.59
CA ALA A 241 -5.07 22.48 -29.78
C ALA A 241 -4.45 23.43 -30.81
N MET A 242 -3.12 23.67 -30.77
CA MET A 242 -2.39 24.51 -31.74
C MET A 242 -2.49 23.94 -33.14
N LYS A 243 -2.29 22.63 -33.33
CA LYS A 243 -2.44 21.96 -34.64
C LYS A 243 -3.86 22.09 -35.20
N ARG A 244 -4.89 21.99 -34.37
CA ARG A 244 -6.29 22.20 -34.81
C ARG A 244 -6.56 23.64 -35.22
N ALA A 245 -5.85 24.62 -34.62
CA ALA A 245 -5.95 26.02 -34.98
C ALA A 245 -5.09 26.40 -36.21
N GLY A 246 -4.35 25.43 -36.78
CA GLY A 246 -3.46 25.67 -37.93
C GLY A 246 -2.12 26.29 -37.58
N ASN A 247 -1.74 26.30 -36.29
CA ASN A 247 -0.48 26.82 -35.80
C ASN A 247 0.52 25.68 -35.59
N GLU A 248 1.77 25.90 -35.95
CA GLU A 248 2.85 24.94 -35.59
C GLU A 248 3.37 25.28 -34.20
N PRO A 249 3.56 24.24 -33.32
CA PRO A 249 4.14 24.44 -31.99
C PRO A 249 5.60 24.87 -32.10
N ASP A 250 5.97 25.95 -31.43
CA ASP A 250 7.38 26.33 -31.26
C ASP A 250 8.03 25.43 -30.19
N ALA A 251 9.20 24.87 -30.52
CA ALA A 251 9.92 23.95 -29.66
C ALA A 251 10.41 24.63 -28.35
N GLU A 252 10.85 25.89 -28.43
CA GLU A 252 11.33 26.65 -27.26
C GLU A 252 10.18 27.01 -26.32
N GLU A 253 9.02 27.40 -26.86
CA GLU A 253 7.82 27.67 -26.07
C GLU A 253 7.30 26.42 -25.38
N MET A 254 7.34 25.27 -26.07
CA MET A 254 6.88 24.00 -25.51
C MET A 254 7.80 23.51 -24.40
N GLU A 255 9.12 23.68 -24.52
CA GLU A 255 10.06 23.31 -23.46
C GLU A 255 9.92 24.23 -22.24
N ALA A 256 9.79 25.55 -22.45
CA ALA A 256 9.52 26.49 -21.37
C ALA A 256 8.20 26.18 -20.63
N LEU A 257 7.15 25.78 -21.36
CA LEU A 257 5.90 25.36 -20.77
C LEU A 257 6.07 24.06 -19.95
N ARG A 258 6.86 23.11 -20.45
CA ARG A 258 7.19 21.87 -19.77
C ARG A 258 7.86 22.13 -18.43
N GLU A 259 8.96 22.90 -18.45
CA GLU A 259 9.72 23.25 -17.24
C GLU A 259 8.84 23.98 -16.21
N LYS A 260 8.01 24.91 -16.67
CA LYS A 260 7.08 25.65 -15.81
C LYS A 260 6.07 24.71 -15.13
N VAL A 261 5.51 23.77 -15.87
CA VAL A 261 4.55 22.80 -15.32
C VAL A 261 5.26 21.86 -14.34
N GLU A 262 6.40 21.28 -14.70
CA GLU A 262 7.18 20.39 -13.84
C GLU A 262 7.54 21.09 -12.53
N SER A 263 8.11 22.31 -12.59
CA SER A 263 8.48 23.09 -11.39
C SER A 263 7.29 23.42 -10.50
N SER A 264 6.14 23.77 -11.09
CA SER A 264 4.91 24.04 -10.33
C SER A 264 4.41 22.79 -9.60
N TYR A 265 4.44 21.63 -10.26
CA TYR A 265 4.06 20.36 -9.65
C TYR A 265 5.05 19.92 -8.57
N ASP A 266 6.36 20.06 -8.80
CA ASP A 266 7.38 19.67 -7.82
C ASP A 266 7.19 20.39 -6.49
N SER A 267 6.85 21.67 -6.52
CA SER A 267 6.60 22.47 -5.32
C SER A 267 5.34 22.01 -4.55
N THR A 268 4.30 21.58 -5.27
CA THR A 268 3.01 21.17 -4.68
C THR A 268 2.94 19.69 -4.33
N THR A 269 3.81 18.85 -4.90
CA THR A 269 3.89 17.42 -4.60
C THR A 269 4.76 17.11 -3.38
N ASP A 270 5.59 18.07 -2.95
CA ASP A 270 6.43 17.92 -1.76
C ASP A 270 5.56 17.63 -0.52
N ILE A 271 5.98 16.68 0.29
CA ILE A 271 5.21 16.24 1.46
C ILE A 271 4.98 17.37 2.48
N ARG A 272 5.87 18.35 2.53
CA ARG A 272 5.70 19.54 3.39
C ARG A 272 4.48 20.37 2.97
N HIS A 273 4.18 20.41 1.67
CA HIS A 273 2.94 21.02 1.18
C HIS A 273 1.71 20.27 1.70
N ALA A 274 1.70 18.94 1.62
CA ALA A 274 0.62 18.12 2.16
C ALA A 274 0.48 18.29 3.69
N ALA A 275 1.60 18.33 4.41
CA ALA A 275 1.61 18.56 5.86
C ALA A 275 1.06 19.94 6.23
N SER A 276 1.40 21.00 5.49
CA SER A 276 0.87 22.36 5.71
C SER A 276 -0.65 22.46 5.49
N ARG A 277 -1.23 21.50 4.78
CA ARG A 277 -2.68 21.37 4.52
C ARG A 277 -3.37 20.36 5.43
N LEU A 278 -2.66 19.78 6.40
CA LEU A 278 -3.16 18.74 7.30
C LEU A 278 -3.64 17.47 6.57
N TRP A 279 -3.03 17.18 5.41
CA TRP A 279 -3.29 15.92 4.71
C TRP A 279 -2.54 14.74 5.31
N VAL A 280 -1.50 15.02 6.09
CA VAL A 280 -0.79 14.07 6.95
C VAL A 280 -0.68 14.65 8.36
N ASP A 281 -0.67 13.77 9.36
CA ASP A 281 -0.59 14.16 10.77
C ASP A 281 0.84 14.53 11.18
N GLY A 282 1.84 14.04 10.44
CA GLY A 282 3.23 14.39 10.67
C GLY A 282 4.19 13.80 9.64
N ILE A 283 5.39 14.37 9.62
CA ILE A 283 6.52 13.86 8.85
C ILE A 283 7.48 13.20 9.85
N ILE A 284 7.79 11.92 9.64
CA ILE A 284 8.62 11.11 10.53
C ILE A 284 9.83 10.56 9.78
N LYS A 285 10.95 10.33 10.49
CA LYS A 285 12.09 9.67 9.87
C LYS A 285 11.83 8.18 9.68
N PRO A 286 12.36 7.53 8.62
CA PRO A 286 12.24 6.09 8.43
C PRO A 286 12.57 5.28 9.69
N CYS A 287 13.65 5.59 10.38
CA CYS A 287 14.08 4.88 11.60
C CYS A 287 13.15 5.08 12.82
N GLU A 288 12.23 6.04 12.79
CA GLU A 288 11.24 6.27 13.86
C GLU A 288 9.93 5.49 13.59
N THR A 289 9.79 4.88 12.42
CA THR A 289 8.50 4.33 11.95
C THR A 289 7.96 3.25 12.88
N ARG A 290 8.78 2.29 13.31
CA ARG A 290 8.33 1.22 14.22
C ARG A 290 7.85 1.78 15.57
N ASP A 291 8.56 2.74 16.14
CA ASP A 291 8.19 3.34 17.42
C ASP A 291 6.89 4.15 17.31
N VAL A 292 6.73 4.89 16.20
CA VAL A 292 5.49 5.63 15.91
C VAL A 292 4.32 4.66 15.73
N LEU A 293 4.49 3.58 14.95
CA LEU A 293 3.47 2.56 14.76
C LEU A 293 3.07 1.91 16.08
N SER A 294 4.04 1.58 16.94
CA SER A 294 3.77 1.01 18.27
C SER A 294 2.89 1.93 19.12
N ARG A 295 3.25 3.22 19.23
CA ARG A 295 2.47 4.21 19.98
C ARG A 295 1.07 4.44 19.38
N CYS A 296 0.96 4.44 18.05
CA CYS A 296 -0.34 4.54 17.38
C CYS A 296 -1.21 3.32 17.70
N LEU A 297 -0.65 2.12 17.64
CA LEU A 297 -1.37 0.89 17.98
C LEU A 297 -1.84 0.92 19.44
N ASP A 298 -1.00 1.30 20.38
CA ASP A 298 -1.39 1.47 21.80
C ASP A 298 -2.57 2.44 21.95
N THR A 299 -2.58 3.51 21.16
CA THR A 299 -3.65 4.52 21.20
C THR A 299 -4.96 4.02 20.60
N VAL A 300 -4.91 3.45 19.38
CA VAL A 300 -6.13 3.07 18.65
C VAL A 300 -6.80 1.82 19.21
N THR A 301 -6.07 1.02 19.98
CA THR A 301 -6.58 -0.20 20.58
C THR A 301 -7.28 0.03 21.91
N GLN A 302 -7.15 1.21 22.53
CA GLN A 302 -7.82 1.56 23.79
C GLN A 302 -9.34 1.73 23.66
N HIS A 303 -9.83 2.09 22.48
CA HIS A 303 -11.24 2.39 22.23
C HIS A 303 -11.73 1.67 20.98
N ALA A 304 -11.85 0.35 21.06
CA ALA A 304 -12.43 -0.43 19.98
C ALA A 304 -13.97 -0.26 19.98
N GLU A 305 -14.51 0.30 18.91
CA GLU A 305 -15.96 0.28 18.70
C GLU A 305 -16.40 -1.13 18.32
N GLU A 306 -17.31 -1.73 19.14
CA GLU A 306 -17.96 -3.01 18.84
C GLU A 306 -19.01 -2.85 17.71
N LYS A 307 -18.59 -2.53 16.51
CA LYS A 307 -19.50 -2.52 15.36
C LYS A 307 -19.19 -3.70 14.46
N ALA A 308 -20.19 -4.53 14.21
CA ALA A 308 -20.07 -5.64 13.28
C ALA A 308 -19.59 -5.15 11.91
N PHE A 309 -18.60 -5.84 11.35
CA PHE A 309 -18.18 -5.65 9.96
C PHE A 309 -19.30 -6.18 9.05
N GLN A 310 -19.86 -5.32 8.23
CA GLN A 310 -20.99 -5.64 7.35
C GLN A 310 -20.61 -5.34 5.90
N THR A 311 -19.72 -6.10 5.37
CA THR A 311 -19.42 -6.08 3.94
C THR A 311 -20.12 -7.27 3.28
N GLY A 312 -20.76 -7.05 2.15
CA GLY A 312 -21.29 -8.13 1.33
C GLY A 312 -20.19 -9.09 0.89
N VAL A 313 -20.57 -10.26 0.43
CA VAL A 313 -19.63 -11.25 -0.12
C VAL A 313 -19.01 -10.69 -1.41
N PHE A 314 -17.69 -10.60 -1.43
CA PHE A 314 -16.94 -10.30 -2.66
C PHE A 314 -16.44 -11.58 -3.29
N GLN A 315 -16.54 -11.65 -4.59
CA GLN A 315 -15.79 -12.63 -5.38
C GLN A 315 -14.41 -12.04 -5.69
N VAL A 316 -13.43 -12.42 -4.91
CA VAL A 316 -12.04 -11.98 -5.04
C VAL A 316 -11.11 -13.17 -5.18
#